data_35cbdee5a0546b2c2d527ae63d8e4277
#
_entry.id   35cbdee5a0546b2c2d527ae63d8e4277
#
_cell.length_a   1.000
_cell.length_b   1.000
_cell.length_c   1.000
_cell.angle_alpha   90.00
_cell.angle_beta   90.00
_cell.angle_gamma   90.00
#
_symmetry.space_group_name_H-M   'P 1'
#
loop_
_entity.id
_entity.type
_entity.pdbx_description
1 polymer ?
#
loop_
_entity_poly.entity_id
_entity_poly.type
_entity_poly.pdbx_seq_one_letter_code
_entity_poly.pdbx_strand_id
1 'polypeptide(L)'
;MNLDNLNSLIELFSHQVDKQNKKDIFLHWLNSDNEKKYTWEETEKNILKLSKTIKQNIKEGDRCLLVSENRPEWFISDLAIMLSGGVTVPAYTTYTEEDYKYLIEDCEPSLVIVSNNELLKKLINTVNEKEFIKKVITLDEINKVINNLNLFNKERYLDFNTLIKNNLLEKEIIQNDNLKRTSPACIIYTSGTGGDPKGVILSHGGILNNLVGACEIMKPLIDTRPVFLTWLPLSHSYEHCVQFAQIAVGAKVFYAEKIEKLLENISEAKPTIMTAVPRFYQNLYNKININLKKQTGLKAKLIDVAIRLGRKKLLNEEMSYFEKLTNLILEVLVRKKIKKQFGGNLKAFVSGGGALDKEIGEFLNSIGLPTLQGYGLTETSPVVSCNPIHKI
;
A
#
# COMPACT_ATOMS: atom_id res chain seq x y z
N MET A 1 -0.09 21.28 4.00
CA MET A 1 0.99 21.19 3.01
C MET A 1 0.34 21.39 1.65
N ASN A 2 0.88 22.25 0.80
CA ASN A 2 0.39 22.38 -0.57
C ASN A 2 1.21 21.43 -1.45
N LEU A 3 0.57 20.35 -1.90
CA LEU A 3 1.20 19.29 -2.72
C LEU A 3 1.58 19.80 -4.14
N ASP A 4 0.94 20.88 -4.61
CA ASP A 4 1.24 21.46 -5.93
C ASP A 4 2.63 22.10 -5.99
N ASN A 5 3.16 22.50 -4.84
CA ASN A 5 4.48 23.11 -4.74
C ASN A 5 5.63 22.11 -4.62
N LEU A 6 5.33 20.80 -4.49
CA LEU A 6 6.35 19.77 -4.38
C LEU A 6 6.79 19.29 -5.76
N ASN A 7 8.08 19.07 -5.93
CA ASN A 7 8.67 18.53 -7.15
C ASN A 7 8.72 17.00 -7.17
N SER A 8 8.79 16.36 -6.01
CA SER A 8 8.98 14.92 -5.91
C SER A 8 8.30 14.29 -4.70
N LEU A 9 8.14 12.98 -4.74
CA LEU A 9 7.67 12.17 -3.60
C LEU A 9 8.71 12.15 -2.46
N ILE A 10 9.97 12.44 -2.76
CA ILE A 10 11.02 12.61 -1.76
C ILE A 10 10.81 13.88 -0.96
N GLU A 11 10.47 14.99 -1.62
CA GLU A 11 10.11 16.23 -0.91
C GLU A 11 8.84 16.02 -0.05
N LEU A 12 7.85 15.27 -0.54
CA LEU A 12 6.68 14.90 0.25
C LEU A 12 7.06 14.21 1.56
N PHE A 13 7.93 13.18 1.47
CA PHE A 13 8.39 12.43 2.63
C PHE A 13 9.20 13.33 3.60
N SER A 14 10.17 14.10 3.08
CA SER A 14 10.97 15.03 3.87
C SER A 14 10.12 16.03 4.66
N HIS A 15 9.18 16.70 3.98
CA HIS A 15 8.24 17.61 4.62
C HIS A 15 7.39 16.94 5.69
N GLN A 16 7.02 15.68 5.49
CA GLN A 16 6.19 14.99 6.47
C GLN A 16 7.01 14.57 7.70
N VAL A 17 8.24 14.08 7.51
CA VAL A 17 9.17 13.76 8.61
C VAL A 17 9.37 14.96 9.53
N ASP A 18 9.54 16.16 8.97
CA ASP A 18 9.73 17.39 9.74
C ASP A 18 8.50 17.80 10.58
N LYS A 19 7.30 17.36 10.15
CA LYS A 19 6.05 17.64 10.86
C LYS A 19 5.70 16.64 11.94
N GLN A 20 6.23 15.42 11.85
CA GLN A 20 5.88 14.37 12.76
C GLN A 20 6.81 14.36 13.98
N ASN A 21 6.32 13.79 15.09
CA ASN A 21 7.21 13.42 16.17
C ASN A 21 8.12 12.27 15.68
N LYS A 22 9.41 12.54 15.58
CA LYS A 22 10.39 11.60 15.01
C LYS A 22 10.44 10.25 15.74
N LYS A 23 10.03 10.18 17.00
CA LYS A 23 9.98 8.95 17.82
C LYS A 23 8.70 8.15 17.66
N ASP A 24 7.69 8.69 17.00
CA ASP A 24 6.44 7.96 16.78
C ASP A 24 6.65 6.83 15.77
N ILE A 25 6.03 5.68 16.04
CA ILE A 25 6.02 4.55 15.10
C ILE A 25 5.29 4.99 13.83
N PHE A 26 5.98 4.86 12.70
CA PHE A 26 5.44 5.11 11.37
C PHE A 26 5.05 3.80 10.68
N LEU A 27 5.98 2.86 10.55
CA LEU A 27 5.80 1.59 9.87
C LEU A 27 5.80 0.44 10.87
N HIS A 28 4.86 -0.50 10.73
CA HIS A 28 4.72 -1.63 11.63
C HIS A 28 4.31 -2.89 10.84
N TRP A 29 5.17 -3.90 10.79
CA TRP A 29 4.88 -5.16 10.14
C TRP A 29 4.31 -6.17 11.15
N LEU A 30 3.08 -6.63 10.91
CA LEU A 30 2.38 -7.61 11.73
C LEU A 30 2.78 -9.04 11.31
N ASN A 31 4.04 -9.37 11.47
CA ASN A 31 4.55 -10.70 11.17
C ASN A 31 4.84 -11.43 12.48
N SER A 32 4.15 -12.54 12.74
CA SER A 32 4.25 -13.29 14.01
C SER A 32 5.65 -13.83 14.30
N ASP A 33 6.43 -14.13 13.25
CA ASP A 33 7.77 -14.69 13.36
C ASP A 33 8.87 -13.62 13.34
N ASN A 34 8.55 -12.43 12.80
CA ASN A 34 9.53 -11.37 12.60
C ASN A 34 8.86 -9.99 12.61
N GLU A 35 8.20 -9.64 13.71
CA GLU A 35 7.58 -8.32 13.88
C GLU A 35 8.64 -7.22 13.79
N LYS A 36 8.36 -6.18 12.98
CA LYS A 36 9.26 -5.03 12.82
C LYS A 36 8.50 -3.72 12.96
N LYS A 37 9.12 -2.78 13.64
CA LYS A 37 8.59 -1.43 13.85
C LYS A 37 9.69 -0.42 13.54
N TYR A 38 9.33 0.62 12.81
CA TYR A 38 10.21 1.75 12.52
C TYR A 38 9.51 3.06 12.85
N THR A 39 10.20 3.90 13.59
CA THR A 39 9.80 5.29 13.81
C THR A 39 10.01 6.11 12.54
N TRP A 40 9.52 7.35 12.51
CA TRP A 40 9.82 8.29 11.44
C TRP A 40 11.32 8.50 11.28
N GLU A 41 12.05 8.69 12.39
CA GLU A 41 13.50 8.88 12.39
C GLU A 41 14.26 7.65 11.88
N GLU A 42 13.90 6.46 12.33
CA GLU A 42 14.54 5.22 11.86
C GLU A 42 14.27 4.98 10.38
N THR A 43 13.03 5.26 9.91
CA THR A 43 12.68 5.16 8.50
C THR A 43 13.53 6.12 7.66
N GLU A 44 13.62 7.39 8.07
CA GLU A 44 14.46 8.41 7.44
C GLU A 44 15.91 7.96 7.34
N LYS A 45 16.50 7.54 8.46
CA LYS A 45 17.90 7.08 8.53
C LYS A 45 18.14 5.87 7.62
N ASN A 46 17.22 4.94 7.58
CA ASN A 46 17.37 3.74 6.76
C ASN A 46 17.26 4.05 5.25
N ILE A 47 16.38 4.97 4.85
CA ILE A 47 16.30 5.47 3.47
C ILE A 47 17.63 6.12 3.07
N LEU A 48 18.16 7.02 3.90
CA LEU A 48 19.44 7.69 3.65
C LEU A 48 20.61 6.70 3.54
N LYS A 49 20.68 5.74 4.45
CA LYS A 49 21.77 4.73 4.45
C LYS A 49 21.72 3.83 3.22
N LEU A 50 20.52 3.38 2.85
CA LEU A 50 20.34 2.53 1.68
C LEU A 50 20.61 3.29 0.39
N SER A 51 20.17 4.55 0.30
CA SER A 51 20.38 5.40 -0.88
C SER A 51 21.86 5.65 -1.18
N LYS A 52 22.74 5.72 -0.17
CA LYS A 52 24.20 5.82 -0.39
C LYS A 52 24.73 4.67 -1.23
N THR A 53 24.36 3.45 -0.88
CA THR A 53 24.79 2.26 -1.63
C THR A 53 24.17 2.23 -3.02
N ILE A 54 22.89 2.57 -3.14
CA ILE A 54 22.20 2.58 -4.43
C ILE A 54 22.86 3.60 -5.36
N LYS A 55 23.08 4.83 -4.91
CA LYS A 55 23.68 5.93 -5.69
C LYS A 55 25.09 5.61 -6.23
N GLN A 56 25.84 4.76 -5.54
CA GLN A 56 27.17 4.31 -6.01
C GLN A 56 27.07 3.29 -7.16
N ASN A 57 25.93 2.67 -7.38
CA ASN A 57 25.76 1.55 -8.29
C ASN A 57 24.78 1.81 -9.44
N ILE A 58 24.10 2.97 -9.44
CA ILE A 58 23.18 3.37 -10.50
C ILE A 58 23.51 4.76 -11.03
N LYS A 59 22.96 5.07 -12.20
CA LYS A 59 22.90 6.43 -12.78
C LYS A 59 21.49 6.97 -12.60
N GLU A 60 21.34 8.29 -12.75
CA GLU A 60 20.03 8.93 -12.78
C GLU A 60 19.15 8.32 -13.91
N GLY A 61 17.91 7.95 -13.58
CA GLY A 61 16.98 7.30 -14.48
C GLY A 61 17.18 5.78 -14.65
N ASP A 62 18.19 5.17 -14.02
CA ASP A 62 18.35 3.72 -14.05
C ASP A 62 17.18 3.03 -13.32
N ARG A 63 16.76 1.89 -13.86
CA ARG A 63 15.68 1.07 -13.28
C ARG A 63 16.25 0.20 -12.18
N CYS A 64 15.48 0.11 -11.09
CA CYS A 64 15.78 -0.75 -9.95
C CYS A 64 14.60 -1.69 -9.73
N LEU A 65 14.81 -2.98 -9.94
CA LEU A 65 13.78 -4.00 -9.74
C LEU A 65 13.59 -4.27 -8.24
N LEU A 66 12.35 -4.16 -7.76
CA LEU A 66 11.99 -4.39 -6.36
C LEU A 66 10.98 -5.55 -6.25
N VAL A 67 11.42 -6.68 -5.70
CA VAL A 67 10.65 -7.91 -5.56
C VAL A 67 10.54 -8.28 -4.08
N SER A 68 9.41 -7.94 -3.48
CA SER A 68 9.18 -8.20 -2.05
C SER A 68 7.70 -8.21 -1.72
N GLU A 69 7.33 -8.98 -0.72
CA GLU A 69 6.07 -8.85 -0.01
C GLU A 69 5.95 -7.47 0.66
N ASN A 70 4.72 -7.12 1.08
CA ASN A 70 4.47 -5.87 1.79
C ASN A 70 5.15 -5.89 3.16
N ARG A 71 6.12 -5.00 3.36
CA ARG A 71 6.87 -4.84 4.60
C ARG A 71 7.55 -3.46 4.67
N PRO A 72 7.97 -2.99 5.84
CA PRO A 72 8.61 -1.68 5.97
C PRO A 72 9.82 -1.49 5.06
N GLU A 73 10.63 -2.53 4.86
CA GLU A 73 11.82 -2.44 4.03
C GLU A 73 11.49 -2.29 2.54
N TRP A 74 10.29 -2.72 2.10
CA TRP A 74 9.80 -2.43 0.76
C TRP A 74 9.66 -0.91 0.56
N PHE A 75 8.99 -0.25 1.51
CA PHE A 75 8.79 1.19 1.52
C PHE A 75 10.12 1.95 1.57
N ILE A 76 11.03 1.53 2.47
CA ILE A 76 12.37 2.11 2.63
C ILE A 76 13.15 1.98 1.32
N SER A 77 13.07 0.83 0.65
CA SER A 77 13.75 0.57 -0.62
C SER A 77 13.22 1.45 -1.75
N ASP A 78 11.90 1.59 -1.87
CA ASP A 78 11.24 2.41 -2.88
C ASP A 78 11.70 3.87 -2.78
N LEU A 79 11.62 4.46 -1.59
CA LEU A 79 12.10 5.83 -1.38
C LEU A 79 13.62 5.98 -1.51
N ALA A 80 14.41 4.98 -1.13
CA ALA A 80 15.88 5.02 -1.30
C ALA A 80 16.28 4.97 -2.77
N ILE A 81 15.57 4.21 -3.60
CA ILE A 81 15.75 4.20 -5.06
C ILE A 81 15.45 5.59 -5.63
N MET A 82 14.29 6.16 -5.32
CA MET A 82 13.89 7.48 -5.80
C MET A 82 14.86 8.58 -5.33
N LEU A 83 15.29 8.55 -4.06
CA LEU A 83 16.27 9.48 -3.50
C LEU A 83 17.61 9.42 -4.24
N SER A 84 17.99 8.24 -4.72
CA SER A 84 19.20 8.01 -5.50
C SER A 84 19.09 8.45 -6.96
N GLY A 85 17.93 8.93 -7.40
CA GLY A 85 17.64 9.28 -8.79
C GLY A 85 17.25 8.07 -9.67
N GLY A 86 17.05 6.90 -9.07
CA GLY A 86 16.59 5.69 -9.76
C GLY A 86 15.07 5.66 -9.95
N VAL A 87 14.63 4.75 -10.81
CA VAL A 87 13.22 4.49 -11.10
C VAL A 87 12.84 3.10 -10.56
N THR A 88 11.90 3.05 -9.63
CA THR A 88 11.47 1.77 -9.04
C THR A 88 10.66 0.95 -10.05
N VAL A 89 11.00 -0.31 -10.23
CA VAL A 89 10.22 -1.30 -10.98
C VAL A 89 9.72 -2.35 -10.00
N PRO A 90 8.55 -2.16 -9.39
CA PRO A 90 8.02 -3.12 -8.44
C PRO A 90 7.41 -4.31 -9.16
N ALA A 91 7.73 -5.54 -8.72
CA ALA A 91 7.22 -6.76 -9.30
C ALA A 91 6.46 -7.63 -8.30
N TYR A 92 5.48 -8.39 -8.79
CA TYR A 92 4.69 -9.29 -7.95
C TYR A 92 5.52 -10.48 -7.48
N THR A 93 5.39 -10.85 -6.21
CA THR A 93 6.06 -12.03 -5.63
C THR A 93 5.53 -13.36 -6.18
N THR A 94 4.36 -13.32 -6.83
CA THR A 94 3.70 -14.48 -7.45
C THR A 94 4.20 -14.79 -8.85
N TYR A 95 5.04 -13.94 -9.44
CA TYR A 95 5.61 -14.17 -10.76
C TYR A 95 6.45 -15.44 -10.82
N THR A 96 6.44 -16.09 -11.99
CA THR A 96 7.28 -17.23 -12.33
C THR A 96 8.71 -16.77 -12.69
N GLU A 97 9.63 -17.71 -12.89
CA GLU A 97 10.98 -17.41 -13.39
C GLU A 97 10.94 -16.76 -14.78
N GLU A 98 10.03 -17.19 -15.65
CA GLU A 98 9.85 -16.67 -17.01
C GLU A 98 9.31 -15.23 -16.98
N ASP A 99 8.34 -14.95 -16.10
CA ASP A 99 7.82 -13.58 -15.91
C ASP A 99 8.93 -12.63 -15.45
N TYR A 100 9.77 -13.05 -14.50
CA TYR A 100 10.90 -12.24 -14.05
C TYR A 100 11.97 -12.09 -15.12
N LYS A 101 12.24 -13.13 -15.91
CA LYS A 101 13.17 -13.05 -17.03
C LYS A 101 12.69 -12.01 -18.04
N TYR A 102 11.42 -12.07 -18.46
CA TYR A 102 10.82 -11.08 -19.34
C TYR A 102 10.99 -9.66 -18.78
N LEU A 103 10.61 -9.45 -17.52
CA LEU A 103 10.66 -8.17 -16.85
C LEU A 103 12.09 -7.60 -16.80
N ILE A 104 13.08 -8.44 -16.49
CA ILE A 104 14.51 -8.05 -16.43
C ILE A 104 15.02 -7.71 -17.81
N GLU A 105 14.64 -8.44 -18.85
CA GLU A 105 15.07 -8.21 -20.22
C GLU A 105 14.44 -6.94 -20.82
N ASP A 106 13.19 -6.62 -20.45
CA ASP A 106 12.49 -5.44 -20.94
C ASP A 106 12.93 -4.15 -20.22
N CYS A 107 13.05 -4.16 -18.87
CA CYS A 107 13.40 -2.95 -18.13
C CYS A 107 14.90 -2.78 -17.89
N GLU A 108 15.73 -3.78 -18.13
CA GLU A 108 17.20 -3.75 -17.93
C GLU A 108 17.62 -3.08 -16.60
N PRO A 109 17.28 -3.63 -15.43
CA PRO A 109 17.53 -2.96 -14.16
C PRO A 109 19.02 -3.01 -13.80
N SER A 110 19.59 -1.86 -13.43
CA SER A 110 20.97 -1.79 -12.92
C SER A 110 21.12 -2.41 -11.52
N LEU A 111 20.01 -2.49 -10.77
CA LEU A 111 20.00 -2.98 -9.40
C LEU A 111 18.72 -3.81 -9.15
N VAL A 112 18.86 -4.88 -8.38
CA VAL A 112 17.73 -5.73 -7.94
C VAL A 112 17.69 -5.71 -6.41
N ILE A 113 16.50 -5.47 -5.84
CA ILE A 113 16.24 -5.65 -4.41
C ILE A 113 15.21 -6.78 -4.27
N VAL A 114 15.54 -7.78 -3.48
CA VAL A 114 14.69 -8.95 -3.28
C VAL A 114 14.54 -9.28 -1.80
N SER A 115 13.32 -9.61 -1.35
CA SER A 115 13.09 -9.78 0.08
C SER A 115 13.73 -11.03 0.67
N ASN A 116 13.56 -12.17 0.03
CA ASN A 116 13.89 -13.45 0.62
C ASN A 116 14.50 -14.42 -0.39
N ASN A 117 14.91 -15.59 0.12
CA ASN A 117 15.61 -16.62 -0.62
C ASN A 117 14.77 -17.32 -1.68
N GLU A 118 13.49 -17.51 -1.41
CA GLU A 118 12.61 -18.18 -2.36
C GLU A 118 12.37 -17.31 -3.60
N LEU A 119 12.27 -16.00 -3.40
CA LEU A 119 12.18 -15.06 -4.52
C LEU A 119 13.53 -14.93 -5.25
N LEU A 120 14.65 -14.91 -4.51
CA LEU A 120 15.98 -14.87 -5.13
C LEU A 120 16.23 -16.09 -6.02
N LYS A 121 15.81 -17.30 -5.62
CA LYS A 121 15.92 -18.52 -6.45
C LYS A 121 15.26 -18.36 -7.81
N LYS A 122 14.12 -17.69 -7.88
CA LYS A 122 13.42 -17.44 -9.15
C LYS A 122 14.14 -16.44 -10.06
N LEU A 123 14.99 -15.59 -9.50
CA LEU A 123 15.69 -14.52 -10.23
C LEU A 123 17.13 -14.89 -10.59
N ILE A 124 17.75 -15.80 -9.83
CA ILE A 124 19.21 -15.98 -9.79
C ILE A 124 19.81 -16.33 -11.14
N ASN A 125 19.15 -17.20 -11.93
CA ASN A 125 19.64 -17.62 -13.24
C ASN A 125 19.75 -16.40 -14.17
N THR A 126 18.66 -15.65 -14.32
CA THR A 126 18.63 -14.44 -15.16
C THR A 126 19.57 -13.35 -14.64
N VAL A 127 19.63 -13.14 -13.32
CA VAL A 127 20.53 -12.17 -12.71
C VAL A 127 21.99 -12.48 -12.99
N ASN A 128 22.39 -13.75 -12.94
CA ASN A 128 23.76 -14.18 -13.23
C ASN A 128 24.15 -13.98 -14.69
N GLU A 129 23.22 -14.12 -15.63
CA GLU A 129 23.44 -13.96 -17.07
C GLU A 129 23.55 -12.49 -17.50
N LYS A 130 22.98 -11.56 -16.75
CA LYS A 130 22.87 -10.15 -17.18
C LYS A 130 23.95 -9.27 -16.51
N GLU A 131 24.91 -8.78 -17.30
CA GLU A 131 26.00 -7.92 -16.82
C GLU A 131 25.54 -6.51 -16.47
N PHE A 132 24.42 -6.04 -17.00
CA PHE A 132 23.90 -4.71 -16.66
C PHE A 132 23.40 -4.61 -15.21
N ILE A 133 23.07 -5.72 -14.55
CA ILE A 133 22.70 -5.75 -13.13
C ILE A 133 24.01 -5.62 -12.31
N LYS A 134 24.23 -4.49 -11.66
CA LYS A 134 25.46 -4.21 -10.91
C LYS A 134 25.45 -4.84 -9.51
N LYS A 135 24.32 -4.74 -8.81
CA LYS A 135 24.16 -5.25 -7.43
C LYS A 135 22.79 -5.90 -7.23
N VAL A 136 22.77 -6.84 -6.28
CA VAL A 136 21.57 -7.46 -5.74
C VAL A 136 21.56 -7.22 -4.23
N ILE A 137 20.50 -6.62 -3.70
CA ILE A 137 20.32 -6.38 -2.28
C ILE A 137 19.24 -7.32 -1.76
N THR A 138 19.51 -8.09 -0.72
CA THR A 138 18.51 -8.92 -0.05
C THR A 138 18.03 -8.26 1.22
N LEU A 139 16.71 -8.28 1.46
CA LEU A 139 16.13 -7.71 2.69
C LEU A 139 16.25 -8.63 3.89
N ASP A 140 16.27 -9.95 3.65
CA ASP A 140 16.56 -10.96 4.66
C ASP A 140 18.03 -11.39 4.60
N GLU A 141 18.54 -11.98 5.69
CA GLU A 141 19.93 -12.40 5.79
C GLU A 141 20.33 -13.38 4.68
N ILE A 142 21.34 -13.00 3.96
CA ILE A 142 21.88 -13.74 2.80
C ILE A 142 22.65 -15.02 3.20
N ASN A 143 23.24 -15.07 4.40
CA ASN A 143 24.19 -16.09 4.80
C ASN A 143 23.64 -17.53 4.80
N LYS A 144 22.34 -17.68 4.99
CA LYS A 144 21.66 -19.01 4.93
C LYS A 144 21.42 -19.52 3.51
N VAL A 145 21.57 -18.63 2.52
CA VAL A 145 21.19 -18.86 1.11
C VAL A 145 22.37 -19.09 0.22
N ILE A 146 23.44 -18.29 0.41
CA ILE A 146 24.62 -18.26 -0.44
C ILE A 146 25.33 -19.61 -0.49
N ASN A 147 25.29 -20.39 0.60
CA ASN A 147 25.96 -21.70 0.66
C ASN A 147 25.33 -22.76 -0.25
N ASN A 148 24.08 -22.56 -0.69
CA ASN A 148 23.33 -23.53 -1.50
C ASN A 148 23.00 -23.04 -2.92
N LEU A 149 23.32 -21.78 -3.25
CA LEU A 149 23.11 -21.22 -4.58
C LEU A 149 24.48 -21.05 -5.27
N ASN A 150 24.58 -21.45 -6.54
CA ASN A 150 25.74 -21.17 -7.40
C ASN A 150 25.79 -19.66 -7.69
N LEU A 151 26.19 -18.87 -6.72
CA LEU A 151 26.38 -17.44 -6.91
C LEU A 151 27.69 -17.18 -7.64
N PHE A 152 27.59 -16.80 -8.91
CA PHE A 152 28.70 -16.19 -9.62
C PHE A 152 28.92 -14.79 -9.05
N ASN A 153 30.14 -14.49 -8.62
CA ASN A 153 30.55 -13.18 -8.11
C ASN A 153 29.77 -12.73 -6.84
N LYS A 154 30.16 -13.28 -5.69
CA LYS A 154 29.54 -12.99 -4.38
C LYS A 154 29.52 -11.50 -4.01
N GLU A 155 30.43 -10.70 -4.55
CA GLU A 155 30.51 -9.25 -4.31
C GLU A 155 29.34 -8.46 -4.90
N ARG A 156 28.56 -9.07 -5.82
CA ARG A 156 27.32 -8.45 -6.33
C ARG A 156 26.20 -8.45 -5.30
N TYR A 157 26.26 -9.35 -4.32
CA TYR A 157 25.18 -9.57 -3.37
C TYR A 157 25.46 -8.85 -2.07
N LEU A 158 24.52 -8.01 -1.64
CA LEU A 158 24.60 -7.20 -0.44
C LEU A 158 23.41 -7.52 0.47
N ASP A 159 23.65 -7.47 1.77
CA ASP A 159 22.62 -7.66 2.79
C ASP A 159 22.13 -6.32 3.32
N PHE A 160 20.81 -6.10 3.30
CA PHE A 160 20.17 -4.86 3.74
C PHE A 160 20.55 -4.49 5.18
N ASN A 161 20.49 -5.45 6.11
CA ASN A 161 20.78 -5.17 7.52
C ASN A 161 22.24 -4.76 7.71
N THR A 162 23.15 -5.40 6.95
CA THR A 162 24.58 -5.04 6.93
C THR A 162 24.79 -3.63 6.39
N LEU A 163 24.09 -3.27 5.30
CA LEU A 163 24.16 -1.92 4.74
C LEU A 163 23.67 -0.85 5.70
N ILE A 164 22.53 -1.10 6.32
CA ILE A 164 21.93 -0.17 7.31
C ILE A 164 22.83 -0.03 8.54
N LYS A 165 23.51 -1.09 8.96
CA LYS A 165 24.42 -1.06 10.12
C LYS A 165 25.74 -0.34 9.81
N ASN A 166 26.32 -0.58 8.64
CA ASN A 166 27.67 -0.14 8.30
C ASN A 166 27.72 1.27 7.69
N ASN A 167 26.68 1.72 7.00
CA ASN A 167 26.64 3.06 6.42
C ASN A 167 26.47 4.11 7.52
N LEU A 168 27.53 4.88 7.75
CA LEU A 168 27.47 6.01 8.65
C LEU A 168 26.75 7.18 7.97
N LEU A 169 25.93 7.90 8.74
CA LEU A 169 25.33 9.16 8.34
C LEU A 169 26.11 10.30 8.99
N GLU A 170 26.69 11.15 8.19
CA GLU A 170 26.97 12.52 8.58
C GLU A 170 25.64 13.31 8.53
N LYS A 171 25.64 14.61 8.83
CA LYS A 171 24.41 15.44 8.79
C LYS A 171 23.81 15.49 7.38
N GLU A 172 23.12 14.43 6.97
CA GLU A 172 22.48 14.34 5.66
C GLU A 172 20.98 14.64 5.77
N ILE A 173 20.45 15.29 4.74
CA ILE A 173 19.03 15.63 4.59
C ILE A 173 18.48 14.76 3.46
N ILE A 174 17.25 14.29 3.60
CA ILE A 174 16.51 13.63 2.51
C ILE A 174 16.14 14.69 1.46
N GLN A 175 17.00 14.84 0.46
CA GLN A 175 16.82 15.80 -0.62
C GLN A 175 17.49 15.31 -1.91
N ASN A 176 16.82 15.51 -3.03
CA ASN A 176 17.38 15.34 -4.36
C ASN A 176 16.82 16.44 -5.29
N ASP A 177 17.58 17.51 -5.46
CA ASP A 177 17.18 18.70 -6.23
C ASP A 177 17.06 18.47 -7.74
N ASN A 178 17.59 17.35 -8.25
CA ASN A 178 17.48 16.99 -9.66
C ASN A 178 16.09 16.44 -10.02
N LEU A 179 15.35 15.95 -9.03
CA LEU A 179 14.02 15.38 -9.28
C LEU A 179 13.00 16.49 -9.57
N LYS A 180 12.28 16.31 -10.67
CA LYS A 180 11.22 17.22 -11.12
C LYS A 180 9.89 16.46 -11.14
N ARG A 181 8.78 17.21 -11.17
CA ARG A 181 7.46 16.60 -11.36
C ARG A 181 7.36 15.68 -12.57
N THR A 182 8.12 15.99 -13.64
CA THR A 182 8.17 15.18 -14.86
C THR A 182 9.13 13.99 -14.78
N SER A 183 9.99 13.91 -13.75
CA SER A 183 10.90 12.78 -13.58
C SER A 183 10.11 11.49 -13.31
N PRO A 184 10.48 10.35 -13.93
CA PRO A 184 9.90 9.06 -13.62
C PRO A 184 10.12 8.70 -12.16
N ALA A 185 9.07 8.23 -11.48
CA ALA A 185 9.13 7.72 -10.12
C ALA A 185 9.16 6.18 -10.10
N CYS A 186 8.28 5.56 -10.89
CA CYS A 186 8.22 4.11 -10.99
C CYS A 186 7.71 3.67 -12.37
N ILE A 187 7.97 2.39 -12.69
CA ILE A 187 7.42 1.69 -13.86
C ILE A 187 6.62 0.49 -13.36
N ILE A 188 5.32 0.49 -13.62
CA ILE A 188 4.43 -0.59 -13.17
C ILE A 188 3.97 -1.41 -14.37
N TYR A 189 4.29 -2.69 -14.37
CA TYR A 189 3.90 -3.60 -15.43
C TYR A 189 2.45 -4.03 -15.30
N THR A 190 1.71 -3.89 -16.41
CA THR A 190 0.31 -4.29 -16.50
C THR A 190 0.14 -5.37 -17.55
N SER A 191 -0.72 -6.36 -17.30
CA SER A 191 -1.15 -7.31 -18.32
C SER A 191 -2.05 -6.56 -19.32
N GLY A 192 -1.50 -6.14 -20.43
CA GLY A 192 -2.26 -5.52 -21.52
C GLY A 192 -3.37 -6.45 -22.03
N THR A 193 -4.33 -5.90 -22.78
CA THR A 193 -5.51 -6.60 -23.34
C THR A 193 -5.16 -7.67 -24.40
N GLY A 194 -3.92 -7.96 -24.65
CA GLY A 194 -3.45 -9.01 -25.57
C GLY A 194 -1.96 -8.88 -25.85
N GLY A 195 -1.14 -9.69 -25.23
CA GLY A 195 0.30 -9.74 -25.42
C GLY A 195 1.11 -9.64 -24.14
N ASP A 196 2.40 -9.39 -24.29
CA ASP A 196 3.32 -9.27 -23.18
C ASP A 196 2.99 -8.07 -22.27
N PRO A 197 3.29 -8.16 -20.95
CA PRO A 197 3.08 -7.06 -20.04
C PRO A 197 3.81 -5.78 -20.47
N LYS A 198 3.18 -4.62 -20.29
CA LYS A 198 3.76 -3.32 -20.63
C LYS A 198 4.09 -2.51 -19.41
N GLY A 199 5.28 -1.92 -19.38
CA GLY A 199 5.74 -1.04 -18.31
C GLY A 199 5.13 0.36 -18.44
N VAL A 200 4.23 0.72 -17.53
CA VAL A 200 3.63 2.06 -17.46
C VAL A 200 4.51 2.95 -16.60
N ILE A 201 5.05 4.01 -17.20
CA ILE A 201 5.91 4.98 -16.52
C ILE A 201 5.04 6.00 -15.79
N LEU A 202 5.19 6.07 -14.47
CA LEU A 202 4.52 7.05 -13.61
C LEU A 202 5.53 8.09 -13.12
N SER A 203 5.18 9.38 -13.27
CA SER A 203 6.03 10.47 -12.82
C SER A 203 5.73 10.87 -11.37
N HIS A 204 6.70 11.51 -10.71
CA HIS A 204 6.48 12.11 -9.39
C HIS A 204 5.28 13.05 -9.39
N GLY A 205 5.15 13.92 -10.38
CA GLY A 205 4.04 14.87 -10.52
C GLY A 205 2.69 14.22 -10.74
N GLY A 206 2.63 13.12 -11.52
CA GLY A 206 1.41 12.36 -11.74
C GLY A 206 0.86 11.79 -10.43
N ILE A 207 1.73 11.16 -9.62
CA ILE A 207 1.35 10.65 -8.31
C ILE A 207 0.98 11.80 -7.36
N LEU A 208 1.79 12.88 -7.28
CA LEU A 208 1.48 14.04 -6.43
C LEU A 208 0.11 14.67 -6.77
N ASN A 209 -0.27 14.76 -8.05
CA ASN A 209 -1.59 15.24 -8.45
C ASN A 209 -2.72 14.33 -7.96
N ASN A 210 -2.52 13.02 -8.01
CA ASN A 210 -3.47 12.06 -7.45
C ASN A 210 -3.64 12.27 -5.94
N LEU A 211 -2.55 12.56 -5.23
CA LEU A 211 -2.59 12.80 -3.78
C LEU A 211 -3.40 14.04 -3.40
N VAL A 212 -3.47 15.07 -4.24
CA VAL A 212 -4.34 16.24 -3.99
C VAL A 212 -5.79 15.77 -3.83
N GLY A 213 -6.31 15.03 -4.81
CA GLY A 213 -7.67 14.48 -4.75
C GLY A 213 -7.86 13.47 -3.61
N ALA A 214 -6.89 12.59 -3.39
CA ALA A 214 -6.94 11.61 -2.31
C ALA A 214 -7.01 12.28 -0.92
N CYS A 215 -6.23 13.33 -0.68
CA CYS A 215 -6.26 14.09 0.57
C CYS A 215 -7.62 14.77 0.79
N GLU A 216 -8.24 15.33 -0.24
CA GLU A 216 -9.58 15.93 -0.13
C GLU A 216 -10.65 14.89 0.21
N ILE A 217 -10.60 13.71 -0.38
CA ILE A 217 -11.50 12.59 -0.06
C ILE A 217 -11.28 12.10 1.38
N MET A 218 -10.03 12.03 1.85
CA MET A 218 -9.70 11.55 3.20
C MET A 218 -9.93 12.58 4.30
N LYS A 219 -9.84 13.87 4.01
CA LYS A 219 -9.95 14.97 4.99
C LYS A 219 -11.16 14.86 5.94
N PRO A 220 -12.40 14.59 5.49
CA PRO A 220 -13.55 14.42 6.38
C PRO A 220 -13.52 13.10 7.17
N LEU A 221 -12.62 12.17 6.86
CA LEU A 221 -12.48 10.88 7.54
C LEU A 221 -11.40 10.92 8.64
N ILE A 222 -10.59 11.97 8.68
CA ILE A 222 -9.43 12.09 9.57
C ILE A 222 -9.73 13.12 10.65
N ASP A 223 -10.05 12.65 11.85
CA ASP A 223 -10.23 13.45 13.06
C ASP A 223 -9.03 13.37 14.03
N THR A 224 -8.23 12.32 13.89
CA THR A 224 -7.00 12.06 14.63
C THR A 224 -5.95 11.49 13.67
N ARG A 225 -4.74 11.17 14.16
CA ARG A 225 -3.72 10.52 13.32
C ARG A 225 -4.29 9.24 12.68
N PRO A 226 -4.38 9.19 11.35
CA PRO A 226 -4.99 8.04 10.68
C PRO A 226 -4.11 6.79 10.77
N VAL A 227 -4.78 5.64 10.77
CA VAL A 227 -4.15 4.33 10.78
C VAL A 227 -4.56 3.59 9.52
N PHE A 228 -3.58 3.06 8.80
CA PHE A 228 -3.80 2.22 7.63
C PHE A 228 -3.30 0.80 7.86
N LEU A 229 -3.94 -0.15 7.21
CA LEU A 229 -3.46 -1.52 7.09
C LEU A 229 -3.24 -1.84 5.61
N THR A 230 -1.99 -1.86 5.20
CA THR A 230 -1.54 -2.21 3.84
C THR A 230 -1.50 -3.73 3.70
N TRP A 231 -2.31 -4.26 2.80
CA TRP A 231 -2.44 -5.70 2.52
C TRP A 231 -2.55 -6.01 1.03
N LEU A 232 -2.98 -5.06 0.20
CA LEU A 232 -2.92 -5.18 -1.25
C LEU A 232 -1.46 -5.07 -1.71
N PRO A 233 -1.07 -5.71 -2.83
CA PRO A 233 0.31 -5.67 -3.29
C PRO A 233 0.80 -4.24 -3.58
N LEU A 234 1.91 -3.84 -2.97
CA LEU A 234 2.58 -2.56 -3.24
C LEU A 234 3.17 -2.48 -4.67
N SER A 235 3.31 -3.62 -5.33
CA SER A 235 3.66 -3.70 -6.75
C SER A 235 2.53 -3.27 -7.69
N HIS A 236 1.30 -3.14 -7.18
CA HIS A 236 0.17 -2.62 -7.96
C HIS A 236 0.02 -1.10 -7.78
N SER A 237 -0.22 -0.37 -8.87
CA SER A 237 -0.31 1.10 -8.88
C SER A 237 -1.26 1.68 -7.83
N TYR A 238 -2.39 1.01 -7.56
CA TYR A 238 -3.38 1.45 -6.58
C TYR A 238 -2.78 1.53 -5.17
N GLU A 239 -2.26 0.42 -4.64
CA GLU A 239 -1.70 0.41 -3.29
C GLU A 239 -0.39 1.19 -3.20
N HIS A 240 0.40 1.23 -4.28
CA HIS A 240 1.61 2.05 -4.37
C HIS A 240 1.29 3.55 -4.21
N CYS A 241 0.25 4.05 -4.90
CA CYS A 241 -0.21 5.44 -4.71
C CYS A 241 -0.77 5.67 -3.31
N VAL A 242 -1.52 4.71 -2.75
CA VAL A 242 -2.04 4.78 -1.38
C VAL A 242 -0.91 4.91 -0.35
N GLN A 243 0.24 4.25 -0.57
CA GLN A 243 1.44 4.42 0.26
C GLN A 243 1.86 5.90 0.37
N PHE A 244 1.87 6.63 -0.73
CA PHE A 244 2.18 8.06 -0.70
C PHE A 244 1.07 8.90 -0.09
N ALA A 245 -0.19 8.49 -0.24
CA ALA A 245 -1.31 9.11 0.47
C ALA A 245 -1.18 8.95 2.00
N GLN A 246 -0.71 7.79 2.48
CA GLN A 246 -0.41 7.53 3.88
C GLN A 246 0.67 8.49 4.42
N ILE A 247 1.71 8.77 3.62
CA ILE A 247 2.72 9.80 3.96
C ILE A 247 2.07 11.17 4.04
N ALA A 248 1.32 11.57 3.00
CA ALA A 248 0.74 12.91 2.90
C ALA A 248 -0.15 13.28 4.11
N VAL A 249 -0.83 12.29 4.70
CA VAL A 249 -1.69 12.48 5.89
C VAL A 249 -1.01 12.16 7.21
N GLY A 250 0.28 11.81 7.22
CA GLY A 250 1.04 11.49 8.44
C GLY A 250 0.54 10.24 9.17
N ALA A 251 0.11 9.25 8.44
CA ALA A 251 -0.49 8.04 8.99
C ALA A 251 0.49 7.18 9.81
N LYS A 252 -0.07 6.30 10.65
CA LYS A 252 0.59 5.09 11.11
C LYS A 252 0.21 3.96 10.15
N VAL A 253 1.21 3.25 9.63
CA VAL A 253 1.02 2.22 8.60
C VAL A 253 1.36 0.86 9.17
N PHE A 254 0.38 -0.03 9.13
CA PHE A 254 0.58 -1.44 9.42
C PHE A 254 0.66 -2.22 8.10
N TYR A 255 1.55 -3.20 8.03
CA TYR A 255 1.62 -4.18 6.96
C TYR A 255 1.05 -5.50 7.46
N ALA A 256 0.06 -6.05 6.74
CA ALA A 256 -0.53 -7.34 7.07
C ALA A 256 0.49 -8.47 6.85
N GLU A 257 0.42 -9.50 7.68
CA GLU A 257 1.29 -10.66 7.56
C GLU A 257 0.96 -11.47 6.30
N LYS A 258 -0.31 -11.87 6.18
CA LYS A 258 -0.84 -12.64 5.05
C LYS A 258 -2.37 -12.58 5.02
N ILE A 259 -2.96 -12.94 3.88
CA ILE A 259 -4.42 -12.82 3.65
C ILE A 259 -5.23 -13.65 4.65
N GLU A 260 -4.76 -14.82 5.04
CA GLU A 260 -5.44 -15.73 5.98
C GLU A 260 -5.60 -15.08 7.36
N LYS A 261 -4.65 -14.25 7.79
CA LYS A 261 -4.65 -13.51 9.05
C LYS A 261 -5.25 -12.10 8.96
N LEU A 262 -5.80 -11.71 7.81
CA LEU A 262 -6.23 -10.33 7.57
C LEU A 262 -7.23 -9.82 8.61
N LEU A 263 -8.20 -10.63 9.03
CA LEU A 263 -9.17 -10.22 10.06
C LEU A 263 -8.54 -10.02 11.45
N GLU A 264 -7.55 -10.83 11.80
CA GLU A 264 -6.76 -10.68 13.02
C GLU A 264 -5.96 -9.39 12.96
N ASN A 265 -5.28 -9.16 11.83
CA ASN A 265 -4.49 -7.95 11.60
C ASN A 265 -5.37 -6.68 11.58
N ILE A 266 -6.60 -6.73 11.05
CA ILE A 266 -7.58 -5.63 11.14
C ILE A 266 -7.93 -5.34 12.61
N SER A 267 -8.18 -6.37 13.39
CA SER A 267 -8.52 -6.22 14.81
C SER A 267 -7.38 -5.61 15.62
N GLU A 268 -6.14 -5.92 15.29
CA GLU A 268 -4.93 -5.41 15.93
C GLU A 268 -4.61 -3.97 15.48
N ALA A 269 -4.53 -3.74 14.17
CA ALA A 269 -4.20 -2.44 13.60
C ALA A 269 -5.28 -1.39 13.85
N LYS A 270 -6.56 -1.80 13.93
CA LYS A 270 -7.74 -0.93 14.06
C LYS A 270 -7.73 0.21 13.06
N PRO A 271 -7.69 -0.08 11.74
CA PRO A 271 -7.50 0.92 10.71
C PRO A 271 -8.62 1.95 10.69
N THR A 272 -8.26 3.19 10.36
CA THR A 272 -9.20 4.30 10.13
C THR A 272 -9.76 4.23 8.71
N ILE A 273 -8.88 3.96 7.75
CA ILE A 273 -9.19 3.80 6.33
C ILE A 273 -8.54 2.51 5.86
N MET A 274 -9.24 1.76 5.03
CA MET A 274 -8.74 0.51 4.47
C MET A 274 -9.08 0.42 2.99
N THR A 275 -8.07 0.21 2.17
CA THR A 275 -8.20 -0.07 0.74
C THR A 275 -8.53 -1.53 0.52
N ALA A 276 -9.37 -1.83 -0.47
CA ALA A 276 -9.67 -3.20 -0.85
C ALA A 276 -10.15 -3.28 -2.30
N VAL A 277 -10.24 -4.50 -2.83
CA VAL A 277 -10.71 -4.82 -4.19
C VAL A 277 -12.11 -5.46 -4.16
N PRO A 278 -12.89 -5.43 -5.25
CA PRO A 278 -14.26 -5.95 -5.29
C PRO A 278 -14.41 -7.38 -4.76
N ARG A 279 -13.44 -8.25 -5.03
CA ARG A 279 -13.45 -9.64 -4.54
C ARG A 279 -13.43 -9.73 -3.01
N PHE A 280 -12.75 -8.83 -2.33
CA PHE A 280 -12.77 -8.77 -0.86
C PHE A 280 -14.18 -8.45 -0.35
N TYR A 281 -14.85 -7.47 -0.94
CA TYR A 281 -16.20 -7.05 -0.55
C TYR A 281 -17.23 -8.14 -0.84
N GLN A 282 -17.11 -8.86 -1.96
CA GLN A 282 -17.93 -10.02 -2.26
C GLN A 282 -17.82 -11.11 -1.19
N ASN A 283 -16.59 -11.45 -0.81
CA ASN A 283 -16.31 -12.44 0.24
C ASN A 283 -16.85 -11.97 1.60
N LEU A 284 -16.66 -10.69 1.91
CA LEU A 284 -17.17 -10.07 3.13
C LEU A 284 -18.72 -10.11 3.19
N TYR A 285 -19.37 -9.71 2.10
CA TYR A 285 -20.83 -9.76 1.94
C TYR A 285 -21.35 -11.18 2.17
N ASN A 286 -20.77 -12.16 1.51
CA ASN A 286 -21.17 -13.57 1.65
C ASN A 286 -21.00 -14.06 3.10
N LYS A 287 -19.85 -13.75 3.73
CA LYS A 287 -19.57 -14.14 5.12
C LYS A 287 -20.55 -13.49 6.11
N ILE A 288 -20.83 -12.21 5.93
CA ILE A 288 -21.83 -11.50 6.76
C ILE A 288 -23.21 -12.12 6.56
N ASN A 289 -23.66 -12.32 5.33
CA ASN A 289 -24.98 -12.90 5.04
C ASN A 289 -25.15 -14.32 5.61
N ILE A 290 -24.15 -15.18 5.51
CA ILE A 290 -24.15 -16.51 6.15
C ILE A 290 -24.34 -16.37 7.67
N ASN A 291 -23.63 -15.44 8.30
CA ASN A 291 -23.74 -15.22 9.74
C ASN A 291 -25.09 -14.61 10.13
N LEU A 292 -25.65 -13.73 9.29
CA LEU A 292 -26.98 -13.15 9.52
C LEU A 292 -28.09 -14.20 9.42
N LYS A 293 -28.03 -15.09 8.43
CA LYS A 293 -29.00 -16.20 8.26
C LYS A 293 -29.03 -17.18 9.44
N LYS A 294 -27.93 -17.25 10.22
CA LYS A 294 -27.87 -18.06 11.45
C LYS A 294 -28.52 -17.38 12.65
N GLN A 295 -28.81 -16.08 12.57
CA GLN A 295 -29.50 -15.37 13.64
C GLN A 295 -31.01 -15.66 13.59
N THR A 296 -31.63 -15.75 14.76
CA THR A 296 -33.08 -16.02 14.90
C THR A 296 -33.73 -15.01 15.86
N GLY A 297 -35.06 -14.98 15.87
CA GLY A 297 -35.79 -14.18 16.84
C GLY A 297 -35.61 -12.66 16.67
N LEU A 298 -35.55 -11.95 17.80
CA LEU A 298 -35.48 -10.50 17.83
C LEU A 298 -34.20 -9.95 17.16
N LYS A 299 -33.09 -10.68 17.26
CA LYS A 299 -31.80 -10.25 16.71
C LYS A 299 -31.83 -10.20 15.19
N ALA A 300 -32.41 -11.19 14.53
CA ALA A 300 -32.61 -11.21 13.09
C ALA A 300 -33.47 -10.02 12.63
N LYS A 301 -34.62 -9.78 13.31
CA LYS A 301 -35.51 -8.66 13.02
C LYS A 301 -34.82 -7.31 13.13
N LEU A 302 -33.97 -7.09 14.16
CA LEU A 302 -33.22 -5.85 14.34
C LEU A 302 -32.21 -5.61 13.21
N ILE A 303 -31.57 -6.67 12.73
CA ILE A 303 -30.62 -6.59 11.62
C ILE A 303 -31.35 -6.24 10.32
N ASP A 304 -32.47 -6.92 10.00
CA ASP A 304 -33.25 -6.65 8.80
C ASP A 304 -33.77 -5.20 8.78
N VAL A 305 -34.24 -4.70 9.91
CA VAL A 305 -34.69 -3.31 10.04
C VAL A 305 -33.49 -2.36 9.88
N ALA A 306 -32.31 -2.70 10.42
CA ALA A 306 -31.10 -1.89 10.27
C ALA A 306 -30.66 -1.77 8.81
N ILE A 307 -30.71 -2.88 8.04
CA ILE A 307 -30.42 -2.89 6.61
C ILE A 307 -31.42 -2.03 5.85
N ARG A 308 -32.73 -2.25 6.08
CA ARG A 308 -33.81 -1.52 5.40
C ARG A 308 -33.71 -0.01 5.66
N LEU A 309 -33.58 0.41 6.91
CA LEU A 309 -33.48 1.84 7.24
C LEU A 309 -32.13 2.45 6.82
N GLY A 310 -31.08 1.65 6.81
CA GLY A 310 -29.78 2.05 6.24
C GLY A 310 -29.87 2.34 4.75
N ARG A 311 -30.54 1.47 3.98
CA ARG A 311 -30.79 1.69 2.54
C ARG A 311 -31.66 2.93 2.29
N LYS A 312 -32.76 3.10 3.02
CA LYS A 312 -33.57 4.33 2.92
C LYS A 312 -32.74 5.60 3.11
N LYS A 313 -31.89 5.60 4.15
CA LYS A 313 -30.97 6.73 4.41
C LYS A 313 -29.99 6.96 3.25
N LEU A 314 -29.42 5.91 2.71
CA LEU A 314 -28.45 5.94 1.61
C LEU A 314 -29.09 6.50 0.32
N LEU A 315 -30.31 6.08 0.02
CA LEU A 315 -31.05 6.50 -1.18
C LEU A 315 -31.80 7.83 -1.01
N ASN A 316 -31.61 8.53 0.14
CA ASN A 316 -32.32 9.76 0.49
C ASN A 316 -33.84 9.64 0.45
N GLU A 317 -34.38 8.44 0.75
CA GLU A 317 -35.81 8.21 0.84
C GLU A 317 -36.37 8.86 2.12
N GLU A 318 -37.64 9.28 2.05
CA GLU A 318 -38.33 9.84 3.21
C GLU A 318 -38.50 8.81 4.34
N MET A 319 -38.11 9.21 5.54
CA MET A 319 -38.27 8.42 6.76
C MET A 319 -39.22 9.13 7.72
N SER A 320 -40.19 8.38 8.26
CA SER A 320 -41.02 8.87 9.34
C SER A 320 -40.21 9.21 10.60
N TYR A 321 -40.80 9.96 11.50
CA TYR A 321 -40.16 10.30 12.78
C TYR A 321 -39.76 9.05 13.58
N PHE A 322 -40.64 8.04 13.62
CA PHE A 322 -40.34 6.77 14.30
C PHE A 322 -39.20 5.99 13.61
N GLU A 323 -39.13 5.99 12.29
CA GLU A 323 -38.06 5.36 11.54
C GLU A 323 -36.69 6.06 11.82
N LYS A 324 -36.68 7.40 11.90
CA LYS A 324 -35.47 8.17 12.27
C LYS A 324 -34.98 7.80 13.68
N LEU A 325 -35.89 7.75 14.65
CA LEU A 325 -35.56 7.36 16.03
C LEU A 325 -35.05 5.91 16.10
N THR A 326 -35.77 4.99 15.44
CA THR A 326 -35.36 3.58 15.36
C THR A 326 -33.98 3.43 14.72
N ASN A 327 -33.72 4.17 13.63
CA ASN A 327 -32.42 4.15 12.95
C ASN A 327 -31.27 4.61 13.85
N LEU A 328 -31.47 5.60 14.74
CA LEU A 328 -30.48 6.03 15.75
C LEU A 328 -30.20 4.92 16.78
N ILE A 329 -31.22 4.21 17.23
CA ILE A 329 -31.06 3.08 18.15
C ILE A 329 -30.27 1.95 17.50
N LEU A 330 -30.59 1.65 16.21
CA LEU A 330 -29.90 0.59 15.44
C LEU A 330 -28.46 0.95 15.11
N GLU A 331 -28.10 2.23 15.06
CA GLU A 331 -26.68 2.65 14.97
C GLU A 331 -25.86 2.07 16.12
N VAL A 332 -26.39 2.12 17.35
CA VAL A 332 -25.70 1.62 18.54
C VAL A 332 -25.81 0.10 18.67
N LEU A 333 -27.00 -0.45 18.49
CA LEU A 333 -27.28 -1.87 18.76
C LEU A 333 -26.73 -2.81 17.67
N VAL A 334 -26.65 -2.34 16.42
CA VAL A 334 -26.27 -3.17 15.25
C VAL A 334 -24.98 -2.67 14.61
N ARG A 335 -24.98 -1.44 14.03
CA ARG A 335 -23.88 -0.97 13.19
C ARG A 335 -22.57 -0.80 13.96
N LYS A 336 -22.60 -0.22 15.17
CA LYS A 336 -21.39 -0.14 16.01
C LYS A 336 -20.82 -1.51 16.39
N LYS A 337 -21.69 -2.54 16.56
CA LYS A 337 -21.22 -3.90 16.85
C LYS A 337 -20.55 -4.54 15.63
N ILE A 338 -21.10 -4.31 14.42
CA ILE A 338 -20.46 -4.76 13.18
C ILE A 338 -19.11 -4.06 13.02
N LYS A 339 -19.07 -2.74 13.18
CA LYS A 339 -17.85 -1.94 13.08
C LYS A 339 -16.75 -2.39 14.05
N LYS A 340 -17.13 -2.86 15.24
CA LYS A 340 -16.19 -3.41 16.23
C LYS A 340 -15.40 -4.62 15.71
N GLN A 341 -15.96 -5.42 14.80
CA GLN A 341 -15.26 -6.54 14.17
C GLN A 341 -14.13 -6.08 13.24
N PHE A 342 -14.14 -4.81 12.84
CA PHE A 342 -13.11 -4.15 12.03
C PHE A 342 -12.25 -3.20 12.90
N GLY A 343 -12.03 -3.55 14.15
CA GLY A 343 -11.22 -2.76 15.09
C GLY A 343 -11.91 -1.54 15.70
N GLY A 344 -13.14 -1.21 15.28
CA GLY A 344 -13.98 -0.13 15.84
C GLY A 344 -13.69 1.28 15.31
N ASN A 345 -12.52 1.52 14.74
CA ASN A 345 -12.08 2.85 14.27
C ASN A 345 -12.35 3.12 12.78
N LEU A 346 -12.81 2.12 12.05
CA LEU A 346 -12.98 2.22 10.60
C LEU A 346 -13.98 3.33 10.24
N LYS A 347 -13.54 4.32 9.49
CA LYS A 347 -14.35 5.43 8.95
C LYS A 347 -14.85 5.12 7.55
N ALA A 348 -13.99 4.51 6.71
CA ALA A 348 -14.37 4.08 5.38
C ALA A 348 -13.47 2.95 4.86
N PHE A 349 -14.07 2.11 4.02
CA PHE A 349 -13.38 1.35 3.00
C PHE A 349 -13.26 2.18 1.73
N VAL A 350 -12.20 1.94 0.94
CA VAL A 350 -12.07 2.47 -0.42
C VAL A 350 -11.90 1.29 -1.38
N SER A 351 -12.88 1.11 -2.25
CA SER A 351 -12.86 0.06 -3.28
C SER A 351 -12.15 0.58 -4.53
N GLY A 352 -11.17 -0.16 -5.04
CA GLY A 352 -10.45 0.15 -6.26
C GLY A 352 -10.10 -1.11 -7.04
N GLY A 353 -9.48 -0.96 -8.21
CA GLY A 353 -9.03 -2.07 -9.05
C GLY A 353 -10.14 -2.81 -9.83
N GLY A 354 -11.38 -2.36 -9.74
CA GLY A 354 -12.52 -2.91 -10.47
C GLY A 354 -13.85 -2.35 -9.98
N ALA A 355 -14.93 -2.60 -10.74
CA ALA A 355 -16.26 -2.16 -10.37
C ALA A 355 -16.79 -2.95 -9.15
N LEU A 356 -17.24 -2.25 -8.13
CA LEU A 356 -17.96 -2.84 -7.00
C LEU A 356 -19.42 -3.06 -7.40
N ASP A 357 -19.94 -4.24 -7.13
CA ASP A 357 -21.37 -4.53 -7.31
C ASP A 357 -22.21 -3.57 -6.46
N LYS A 358 -23.23 -2.99 -7.07
CA LYS A 358 -24.11 -1.97 -6.47
C LYS A 358 -24.80 -2.50 -5.22
N GLU A 359 -25.36 -3.73 -5.28
CA GLU A 359 -26.07 -4.33 -4.14
C GLU A 359 -25.13 -4.54 -2.94
N ILE A 360 -23.89 -4.98 -3.20
CA ILE A 360 -22.87 -5.16 -2.18
C ILE A 360 -22.49 -3.81 -1.55
N GLY A 361 -22.27 -2.79 -2.37
CA GLY A 361 -21.97 -1.44 -1.90
C GLY A 361 -23.07 -0.88 -1.02
N GLU A 362 -24.34 -0.93 -1.48
CA GLU A 362 -25.50 -0.49 -0.71
C GLU A 362 -25.66 -1.27 0.60
N PHE A 363 -25.46 -2.59 0.57
CA PHE A 363 -25.52 -3.43 1.75
C PHE A 363 -24.49 -3.02 2.81
N LEU A 364 -23.21 -2.92 2.41
CA LEU A 364 -22.14 -2.56 3.32
C LEU A 364 -22.38 -1.18 3.96
N ASN A 365 -22.76 -0.21 3.16
CA ASN A 365 -23.11 1.13 3.65
C ASN A 365 -24.30 1.10 4.60
N SER A 366 -25.33 0.30 4.31
CA SER A 366 -26.53 0.20 5.15
C SER A 366 -26.26 -0.40 6.53
N ILE A 367 -25.27 -1.30 6.64
CA ILE A 367 -24.88 -1.95 7.90
C ILE A 367 -23.79 -1.19 8.67
N GLY A 368 -23.41 0.02 8.24
CA GLY A 368 -22.45 0.89 8.93
C GLY A 368 -20.99 0.66 8.58
N LEU A 369 -20.73 0.07 7.41
CA LEU A 369 -19.39 -0.07 6.81
C LEU A 369 -19.29 0.83 5.57
N PRO A 370 -19.03 2.14 5.74
CA PRO A 370 -18.95 3.07 4.61
C PRO A 370 -17.94 2.59 3.59
N THR A 371 -18.39 2.45 2.34
CA THR A 371 -17.56 1.94 1.25
C THR A 371 -17.60 2.92 0.10
N LEU A 372 -16.47 3.60 -0.12
CA LEU A 372 -16.25 4.51 -1.23
C LEU A 372 -15.79 3.72 -2.45
N GLN A 373 -16.12 4.21 -3.64
CA GLN A 373 -15.67 3.59 -4.88
C GLN A 373 -14.74 4.51 -5.63
N GLY A 374 -13.50 4.02 -5.87
CA GLY A 374 -12.51 4.64 -6.72
C GLY A 374 -12.51 4.02 -8.12
N TYR A 375 -12.35 4.84 -9.13
CA TYR A 375 -12.12 4.44 -10.51
C TYR A 375 -10.76 4.96 -10.97
N GLY A 376 -10.02 4.12 -11.69
CA GLY A 376 -8.75 4.48 -12.26
C GLY A 376 -8.06 3.35 -13.02
N LEU A 377 -6.92 3.68 -13.60
CA LEU A 377 -6.04 2.80 -14.36
C LEU A 377 -4.60 3.08 -13.92
N THR A 378 -3.68 2.15 -14.17
CA THR A 378 -2.26 2.42 -13.90
C THR A 378 -1.79 3.69 -14.63
N GLU A 379 -2.19 3.87 -15.88
CA GLU A 379 -1.83 4.99 -16.76
C GLU A 379 -2.34 6.36 -16.25
N THR A 380 -3.26 6.39 -15.30
CA THR A 380 -3.80 7.63 -14.70
C THR A 380 -3.18 8.00 -13.35
N SER A 381 -2.14 7.31 -12.91
CA SER A 381 -1.30 7.54 -11.72
C SER A 381 -1.93 7.33 -10.33
N PRO A 382 -2.80 6.40 -10.02
CA PRO A 382 -3.72 5.63 -10.87
C PRO A 382 -5.16 6.15 -10.85
N VAL A 383 -5.54 7.08 -9.92
CA VAL A 383 -6.93 7.43 -9.62
C VAL A 383 -7.46 8.52 -10.56
N VAL A 384 -8.59 8.26 -11.20
CA VAL A 384 -9.35 9.25 -11.99
C VAL A 384 -10.43 9.91 -11.13
N SER A 385 -11.16 9.12 -10.34
CA SER A 385 -12.23 9.62 -9.49
C SER A 385 -12.46 8.72 -8.28
N CYS A 386 -12.99 9.31 -7.22
CA CYS A 386 -13.49 8.60 -6.05
C CYS A 386 -14.69 9.38 -5.48
N ASN A 387 -15.76 8.69 -5.12
CA ASN A 387 -16.89 9.36 -4.50
C ASN A 387 -16.57 9.74 -3.04
N PRO A 388 -16.97 10.94 -2.59
CA PRO A 388 -16.77 11.35 -1.21
C PRO A 388 -17.78 10.71 -0.25
N ILE A 389 -17.47 10.69 1.04
CA ILE A 389 -18.27 10.04 2.09
C ILE A 389 -19.73 10.54 2.17
N HIS A 390 -20.02 11.74 1.72
CA HIS A 390 -21.37 12.33 1.73
C HIS A 390 -22.15 12.07 0.44
N LYS A 391 -21.56 11.36 -0.54
CA LYS A 391 -22.18 10.97 -1.83
C LYS A 391 -21.86 9.51 -2.15
N ILE A 392 -22.11 8.66 -1.18
CA ILE A 392 -21.98 7.20 -1.37
C ILE A 392 -23.16 6.66 -2.17
#